data_c2d6d3d0bdc9ff8ca0f3597e76ad0de6
#
_entry.id   c2d6d3d0bdc9ff8ca0f3597e76ad0de6
#
_cell.length_a   1.000
_cell.length_b   1.000
_cell.length_c   1.000
_cell.angle_alpha   90.00
_cell.angle_beta   90.00
_cell.angle_gamma   90.00
#
_symmetry.space_group_name_H-M   'P 1'
#
loop_
_entity.id
_entity.type
_entity.pdbx_description
1 polymer ?
#
loop_
_entity_poly.entity_id
_entity_poly.type
_entity_poly.pdbx_seq_one_letter_code
_entity_poly.pdbx_strand_id
1 'polypeptide(L)'
;MIRFERWRWAHLPIAIATLLIFTFCSTPALGGEDHWVGTWSTSPIDGLKNSAILYGNDPIGFSNQTLRLMVRTSVGGHRVRVRVSNAFGGSPLVIGEAHIAIRAGGSAIVAQSDRALTFSGSGTITIPTGALVLSDPVSLDVPPFADLAVSIYLPGDTGPATWHWEPIQTSYVSPPGDFAGSGDLPPSKMTTLHWFFLSGVDVLAAEETMAVVTLGDSITDGELLTPDSNDRWPDFLAKRLQAWRGDAKGVLNQGISGNQVLNDLYGQSALARFDRDVLGQAGVSHVIVLEGINDIGIPGYIAGALAGIPPQPPASTDDIIAGHRQLITRAHERGLRIFGGTLTPWIGSGDFYPGYGTPEGEIMRQAINAWILTSGEYDAVIDFDAAVRDPEHPERFLPAYDGGDHLHPSAAGYRAMADAIDLRLFEEAGR
;
A
#
# COMPACT_ATOMS: atom_id res chain seq x y z
N MET A 1 -22.68 57.99 -82.11
CA MET A 1 -21.81 58.81 -81.30
C MET A 1 -22.61 59.40 -80.13
N ILE A 2 -22.61 58.79 -78.99
CA ILE A 2 -23.42 59.20 -77.86
C ILE A 2 -22.46 59.54 -76.71
N ARG A 3 -22.56 60.76 -76.24
CA ARG A 3 -21.76 61.34 -75.15
C ARG A 3 -22.36 60.87 -73.83
N PHE A 4 -21.55 60.32 -72.89
CA PHE A 4 -21.88 60.12 -71.53
C PHE A 4 -21.44 61.28 -70.64
N GLU A 5 -22.43 61.83 -69.91
CA GLU A 5 -22.19 62.88 -68.91
C GLU A 5 -21.78 62.23 -67.59
N ARG A 6 -20.80 62.84 -66.92
CA ARG A 6 -20.29 62.45 -65.63
C ARG A 6 -21.10 63.10 -64.49
N TRP A 7 -21.71 62.29 -63.65
CA TRP A 7 -22.29 62.72 -62.39
C TRP A 7 -21.23 62.62 -61.27
N ARG A 8 -20.99 63.70 -60.55
CA ARG A 8 -20.13 63.78 -59.35
C ARG A 8 -21.00 63.56 -58.13
N TRP A 9 -20.67 62.53 -57.35
CA TRP A 9 -21.28 62.32 -56.02
C TRP A 9 -20.34 62.89 -54.99
N ALA A 10 -20.91 63.71 -54.05
CA ALA A 10 -20.23 64.28 -52.91
C ALA A 10 -20.09 63.22 -51.81
N HIS A 11 -18.89 63.05 -51.29
CA HIS A 11 -18.64 62.13 -50.17
C HIS A 11 -18.96 62.84 -48.86
N LEU A 12 -19.95 62.32 -48.09
CA LEU A 12 -20.10 62.54 -46.63
C LEU A 12 -19.26 61.51 -45.91
N PRO A 13 -18.47 61.83 -44.84
CA PRO A 13 -17.79 60.88 -44.05
C PRO A 13 -18.77 60.34 -42.98
N ILE A 14 -19.06 59.04 -43.03
CA ILE A 14 -19.73 58.34 -41.95
C ILE A 14 -18.66 57.94 -40.92
N ALA A 15 -18.71 58.54 -39.76
CA ALA A 15 -17.90 58.14 -38.61
C ALA A 15 -18.51 56.85 -37.99
N ILE A 16 -17.85 55.70 -38.20
CA ILE A 16 -18.19 54.45 -37.54
C ILE A 16 -17.50 54.46 -36.18
N ALA A 17 -18.30 54.65 -35.11
CA ALA A 17 -17.84 54.46 -33.74
C ALA A 17 -17.81 52.95 -33.48
N THR A 18 -16.61 52.35 -33.48
CA THR A 18 -16.42 50.93 -33.10
C THR A 18 -16.49 50.82 -31.58
N LEU A 19 -17.60 50.33 -31.07
CA LEU A 19 -17.77 49.99 -29.65
C LEU A 19 -17.05 48.64 -29.38
N LEU A 20 -15.84 48.69 -28.81
CA LEU A 20 -15.11 47.51 -28.33
C LEU A 20 -15.80 47.04 -27.05
N ILE A 21 -16.66 46.02 -27.15
CA ILE A 21 -17.18 45.27 -26.02
C ILE A 21 -16.08 44.29 -25.61
N PHE A 22 -15.32 44.62 -24.55
CA PHE A 22 -14.50 43.65 -23.84
C PHE A 22 -15.43 42.66 -23.09
N THR A 23 -15.76 41.55 -23.72
CA THR A 23 -16.26 40.38 -23.01
C THR A 23 -15.12 39.81 -22.17
N PHE A 24 -15.12 40.08 -20.88
CA PHE A 24 -14.35 39.30 -19.93
C PHE A 24 -14.89 37.86 -19.99
N CYS A 25 -14.29 37.02 -20.83
CA CYS A 25 -14.37 35.59 -20.70
C CYS A 25 -13.60 35.25 -19.42
N SER A 26 -14.32 35.15 -18.30
CA SER A 26 -13.78 34.42 -17.15
C SER A 26 -13.61 32.97 -17.62
N THR A 27 -12.40 32.61 -18.00
CA THR A 27 -12.01 31.22 -18.09
C THR A 27 -12.31 30.61 -16.70
N PRO A 28 -13.19 29.60 -16.58
CA PRO A 28 -13.21 28.84 -15.36
C PRO A 28 -11.75 28.38 -15.13
N ALA A 29 -11.24 28.61 -13.93
CA ALA A 29 -10.03 27.93 -13.51
C ALA A 29 -10.26 26.47 -13.87
N LEU A 30 -9.42 25.90 -14.71
CA LEU A 30 -9.36 24.46 -14.96
C LEU A 30 -8.97 23.87 -13.60
N GLY A 31 -9.95 23.59 -12.76
CA GLY A 31 -9.79 22.63 -11.68
C GLY A 31 -9.39 21.34 -12.40
N GLY A 32 -8.25 20.77 -12.05
CA GLY A 32 -7.78 19.52 -12.60
C GLY A 32 -8.87 18.45 -12.52
N GLU A 33 -8.86 17.49 -13.43
CA GLU A 33 -9.81 16.39 -13.40
C GLU A 33 -9.45 15.45 -12.25
N ASP A 34 -10.43 15.09 -11.41
CA ASP A 34 -10.26 14.08 -10.37
C ASP A 34 -9.74 12.78 -10.97
N HIS A 35 -8.83 12.12 -10.25
CA HIS A 35 -8.26 10.84 -10.68
C HIS A 35 -8.24 9.81 -9.56
N TRP A 36 -7.99 8.54 -9.92
CA TRP A 36 -7.97 7.44 -8.96
C TRP A 36 -6.64 7.40 -8.20
N VAL A 37 -6.73 7.41 -6.87
CA VAL A 37 -5.59 7.30 -5.95
C VAL A 37 -5.85 6.15 -4.97
N GLY A 38 -4.84 5.32 -4.76
CA GLY A 38 -4.88 4.33 -3.70
C GLY A 38 -4.94 4.99 -2.33
N THR A 39 -5.91 4.60 -1.50
CA THR A 39 -6.04 5.09 -0.12
C THR A 39 -5.66 4.03 0.91
N TRP A 40 -5.75 2.77 0.54
CA TRP A 40 -5.30 1.62 1.30
C TRP A 40 -4.92 0.49 0.36
N SER A 41 -3.87 -0.25 0.70
CA SER A 41 -3.53 -1.50 0.01
C SER A 41 -2.74 -2.44 0.90
N THR A 42 -2.62 -3.68 0.46
CA THR A 42 -1.79 -4.72 1.07
C THR A 42 -1.22 -5.64 0.00
N SER A 43 -0.08 -6.26 0.28
CA SER A 43 0.54 -7.26 -0.58
C SER A 43 -0.11 -8.63 -0.39
N PRO A 44 -0.75 -9.21 -1.40
CA PRO A 44 -1.26 -10.57 -1.31
C PRO A 44 -0.12 -11.60 -1.36
N ILE A 45 -0.26 -12.66 -0.56
CA ILE A 45 0.65 -13.81 -0.52
C ILE A 45 -0.10 -15.13 -0.78
N ASP A 46 0.67 -16.18 -1.01
CA ASP A 46 0.18 -17.53 -1.30
C ASP A 46 -0.24 -18.24 0.01
N GLY A 47 -1.56 -18.37 0.22
CA GLY A 47 -2.10 -19.03 1.40
C GLY A 47 -1.75 -20.51 1.48
N LEU A 48 -1.54 -21.20 0.35
CA LEU A 48 -1.17 -22.62 0.36
C LEU A 48 0.28 -22.82 0.81
N LYS A 49 1.22 -22.08 0.22
CA LYS A 49 2.64 -22.18 0.56
C LYS A 49 2.91 -21.75 1.99
N ASN A 50 2.41 -20.60 2.37
CA ASN A 50 2.83 -19.93 3.60
C ASN A 50 2.19 -20.53 4.84
N SER A 51 0.88 -20.86 4.82
CA SER A 51 0.21 -21.41 5.99
C SER A 51 0.73 -22.80 6.35
N ALA A 52 0.90 -23.69 5.37
CA ALA A 52 1.31 -25.07 5.63
C ALA A 52 2.79 -25.19 6.03
N ILE A 53 3.67 -24.39 5.41
CA ILE A 53 5.13 -24.54 5.58
C ILE A 53 5.64 -23.75 6.78
N LEU A 54 5.16 -22.53 6.97
CA LEU A 54 5.76 -21.57 7.89
C LEU A 54 5.00 -21.44 9.21
N TYR A 55 3.69 -21.67 9.20
CA TYR A 55 2.85 -21.44 10.38
C TYR A 55 2.21 -22.72 10.92
N GLY A 56 2.46 -23.88 10.28
CA GLY A 56 1.95 -25.17 10.73
C GLY A 56 0.42 -25.27 10.73
N ASN A 57 -0.29 -24.36 10.07
CA ASN A 57 -1.73 -24.33 9.97
C ASN A 57 -2.18 -24.86 8.60
N ASP A 58 -3.37 -25.47 8.58
CA ASP A 58 -4.01 -25.79 7.31
C ASP A 58 -4.32 -24.52 6.52
N PRO A 59 -4.24 -24.57 5.17
CA PRO A 59 -4.62 -23.46 4.33
C PRO A 59 -6.04 -22.99 4.62
N ILE A 60 -6.24 -21.69 4.80
CA ILE A 60 -7.54 -21.10 5.10
C ILE A 60 -8.34 -20.96 3.80
N GLY A 61 -9.53 -21.56 3.77
CA GLY A 61 -10.51 -21.43 2.71
C GLY A 61 -11.90 -21.18 3.27
N PHE A 62 -12.84 -20.79 2.40
CA PHE A 62 -14.20 -20.38 2.76
C PHE A 62 -15.21 -21.08 1.86
N SER A 63 -16.43 -21.31 2.41
CA SER A 63 -17.55 -21.83 1.65
C SER A 63 -18.86 -21.34 2.26
N ASN A 64 -19.74 -20.73 1.45
CA ASN A 64 -21.00 -20.16 1.89
C ASN A 64 -20.84 -19.22 3.11
N GLN A 65 -19.86 -18.30 3.05
CA GLN A 65 -19.54 -17.37 4.16
C GLN A 65 -19.33 -15.96 3.63
N THR A 66 -19.59 -14.98 4.48
CA THR A 66 -19.27 -13.58 4.24
C THR A 66 -18.04 -13.17 5.04
N LEU A 67 -17.05 -12.63 4.35
CA LEU A 67 -15.91 -11.95 4.97
C LEU A 67 -16.25 -10.48 5.12
N ARG A 68 -16.01 -9.89 6.29
CA ARG A 68 -16.08 -8.44 6.50
C ARG A 68 -14.73 -7.94 6.94
N LEU A 69 -14.03 -7.34 6.00
CA LEU A 69 -12.62 -6.95 6.11
C LEU A 69 -12.56 -5.47 6.44
N MET A 70 -11.88 -5.14 7.54
CA MET A 70 -11.72 -3.77 8.01
C MET A 70 -10.41 -3.21 7.48
N VAL A 71 -10.50 -2.01 6.89
CA VAL A 71 -9.34 -1.29 6.35
C VAL A 71 -9.42 0.18 6.75
N ARG A 72 -8.25 0.82 6.92
CA ARG A 72 -8.17 2.23 7.27
C ARG A 72 -7.62 3.05 6.11
N THR A 73 -8.38 4.06 5.69
CA THR A 73 -7.96 4.95 4.61
C THR A 73 -6.84 5.89 5.04
N SER A 74 -5.97 6.30 4.12
CA SER A 74 -4.95 7.33 4.33
C SER A 74 -5.38 8.69 3.78
N VAL A 75 -6.08 8.70 2.64
CA VAL A 75 -6.68 9.91 2.05
C VAL A 75 -8.17 9.71 1.82
N GLY A 76 -8.90 10.81 1.72
CA GLY A 76 -10.32 10.81 1.41
C GLY A 76 -10.64 10.97 -0.08
N GLY A 77 -11.92 10.80 -0.40
CA GLY A 77 -12.47 11.01 -1.74
C GLY A 77 -13.98 10.84 -1.74
N HIS A 78 -14.63 11.14 -2.86
CA HIS A 78 -16.11 11.14 -2.96
C HIS A 78 -16.66 9.94 -3.76
N ARG A 79 -15.78 9.14 -4.36
CA ARG A 79 -16.10 7.84 -4.98
C ARG A 79 -15.04 6.84 -4.58
N VAL A 80 -15.44 5.58 -4.48
CA VAL A 80 -14.55 4.49 -4.05
C VAL A 80 -14.75 3.27 -4.93
N ARG A 81 -13.66 2.50 -5.12
CA ARG A 81 -13.66 1.17 -5.72
C ARG A 81 -12.69 0.27 -4.96
N VAL A 82 -12.92 -1.04 -5.02
CA VAL A 82 -12.07 -2.03 -4.37
C VAL A 82 -11.33 -2.89 -5.39
N ARG A 83 -10.19 -3.43 -4.95
CA ARG A 83 -9.36 -4.38 -5.70
C ARG A 83 -9.49 -5.75 -5.04
N VAL A 84 -9.98 -6.75 -5.78
CA VAL A 84 -10.11 -8.13 -5.30
C VAL A 84 -9.15 -9.00 -6.08
N SER A 85 -8.32 -9.76 -5.36
CA SER A 85 -7.22 -10.54 -5.93
C SER A 85 -7.41 -12.04 -5.72
N ASN A 86 -7.28 -12.80 -6.79
CA ASN A 86 -7.15 -14.25 -6.80
C ASN A 86 -5.74 -14.65 -7.31
N ALA A 87 -4.72 -13.82 -6.99
CA ALA A 87 -3.36 -13.96 -7.54
C ALA A 87 -2.72 -15.32 -7.23
N PHE A 88 -3.08 -15.93 -6.11
CA PHE A 88 -2.54 -17.20 -5.64
C PHE A 88 -3.60 -18.29 -5.49
N GLY A 89 -4.82 -18.05 -5.94
CA GLY A 89 -5.88 -19.06 -5.88
C GLY A 89 -5.61 -20.28 -6.76
N GLY A 90 -5.88 -21.47 -6.24
CA GLY A 90 -5.78 -22.72 -7.00
C GLY A 90 -6.97 -22.98 -7.92
N SER A 91 -8.06 -22.25 -7.78
CA SER A 91 -9.31 -22.34 -8.55
C SER A 91 -9.91 -20.95 -8.80
N PRO A 92 -10.80 -20.80 -9.79
CA PRO A 92 -11.54 -19.55 -9.97
C PRO A 92 -12.32 -19.16 -8.71
N LEU A 93 -12.20 -17.90 -8.28
CA LEU A 93 -12.90 -17.36 -7.13
C LEU A 93 -14.24 -16.76 -7.53
N VAL A 94 -15.33 -17.23 -6.93
CA VAL A 94 -16.67 -16.69 -7.15
C VAL A 94 -17.03 -15.72 -6.04
N ILE A 95 -17.34 -14.47 -6.40
CA ILE A 95 -17.96 -13.48 -5.52
C ILE A 95 -19.46 -13.47 -5.80
N GLY A 96 -20.29 -13.77 -4.80
CA GLY A 96 -21.74 -13.77 -4.91
C GLY A 96 -22.35 -12.40 -4.67
N GLU A 97 -21.84 -11.66 -3.70
CA GLU A 97 -22.22 -10.30 -3.37
C GLU A 97 -21.04 -9.59 -2.70
N ALA A 98 -20.92 -8.26 -2.92
CA ALA A 98 -19.90 -7.46 -2.23
C ALA A 98 -20.44 -6.07 -1.89
N HIS A 99 -20.06 -5.54 -0.74
CA HIS A 99 -20.45 -4.23 -0.24
C HIS A 99 -19.25 -3.48 0.35
N ILE A 100 -19.35 -2.15 0.39
CA ILE A 100 -18.45 -1.26 1.11
C ILE A 100 -19.25 -0.26 1.93
N ALA A 101 -18.81 0.00 3.16
CA ALA A 101 -19.44 0.97 4.07
C ALA A 101 -18.42 1.58 5.03
N ILE A 102 -18.78 2.69 5.67
CA ILE A 102 -18.06 3.23 6.83
C ILE A 102 -18.35 2.30 8.03
N ARG A 103 -17.31 1.89 8.74
CA ARG A 103 -17.40 1.11 9.98
C ARG A 103 -18.04 1.94 11.10
N ALA A 104 -19.00 1.39 11.80
CA ALA A 104 -19.61 2.02 12.99
C ALA A 104 -18.90 1.58 14.29
N GLY A 105 -18.36 0.35 14.30
CA GLY A 105 -17.66 -0.26 15.44
C GLY A 105 -17.83 -1.77 15.43
N GLY A 106 -16.81 -2.53 15.90
CA GLY A 106 -16.84 -3.98 15.76
C GLY A 106 -17.04 -4.39 14.31
N SER A 107 -18.00 -5.26 14.03
CA SER A 107 -18.42 -5.62 12.66
C SER A 107 -19.58 -4.79 12.12
N ALA A 108 -20.13 -3.83 12.89
CA ALA A 108 -21.26 -2.99 12.48
C ALA A 108 -20.82 -1.90 11.50
N ILE A 109 -21.72 -1.55 10.59
CA ILE A 109 -21.54 -0.48 9.60
C ILE A 109 -22.52 0.68 9.83
N VAL A 110 -22.16 1.86 9.34
CA VAL A 110 -23.08 3.00 9.24
C VAL A 110 -24.04 2.73 8.08
N ALA A 111 -25.28 2.38 8.36
CA ALA A 111 -26.25 1.88 7.39
C ALA A 111 -26.42 2.80 6.16
N GLN A 112 -26.42 4.14 6.36
CA GLN A 112 -26.56 5.10 5.27
C GLN A 112 -25.35 5.14 4.31
N SER A 113 -24.20 4.62 4.75
CA SER A 113 -22.97 4.55 3.95
C SER A 113 -22.85 3.27 3.16
N ASP A 114 -23.72 2.29 3.35
CA ASP A 114 -23.66 1.00 2.67
C ASP A 114 -23.86 1.15 1.16
N ARG A 115 -22.95 0.54 0.39
CA ARG A 115 -22.98 0.53 -1.08
C ARG A 115 -22.71 -0.87 -1.59
N ALA A 116 -23.68 -1.43 -2.33
CA ALA A 116 -23.45 -2.64 -3.11
C ALA A 116 -22.42 -2.36 -4.20
N LEU A 117 -21.47 -3.27 -4.34
CA LEU A 117 -20.42 -3.22 -5.36
C LEU A 117 -20.85 -4.07 -6.56
N THR A 118 -20.51 -3.60 -7.73
CA THR A 118 -20.67 -4.35 -8.98
C THR A 118 -19.32 -4.50 -9.69
N PHE A 119 -19.26 -5.41 -10.63
CA PHE A 119 -18.10 -5.70 -11.46
C PHE A 119 -18.57 -5.72 -12.92
N SER A 120 -18.24 -4.68 -13.67
CA SER A 120 -18.76 -4.46 -15.03
C SER A 120 -20.30 -4.50 -15.11
N GLY A 121 -20.96 -3.90 -14.10
CA GLY A 121 -22.40 -3.82 -13.97
C GLY A 121 -23.08 -5.06 -13.36
N SER A 122 -22.33 -6.13 -13.05
CA SER A 122 -22.86 -7.34 -12.39
C SER A 122 -22.56 -7.35 -10.91
N GLY A 123 -23.52 -7.73 -10.06
CA GLY A 123 -23.31 -7.94 -8.62
C GLY A 123 -22.47 -9.18 -8.29
N THR A 124 -22.29 -10.08 -9.27
CA THR A 124 -21.51 -11.31 -9.12
C THR A 124 -20.36 -11.33 -10.10
N ILE A 125 -19.26 -11.98 -9.74
CA ILE A 125 -18.12 -12.18 -10.63
C ILE A 125 -17.40 -13.48 -10.32
N THR A 126 -16.82 -14.10 -11.37
CA THR A 126 -15.85 -15.19 -11.23
C THR A 126 -14.46 -14.66 -11.62
N ILE A 127 -13.53 -14.67 -10.67
CA ILE A 127 -12.16 -14.18 -10.85
C ILE A 127 -11.26 -15.38 -11.18
N PRO A 128 -10.66 -15.44 -12.38
CA PRO A 128 -9.71 -16.51 -12.72
C PRO A 128 -8.54 -16.57 -11.75
N THR A 129 -7.88 -17.73 -11.65
CA THR A 129 -6.61 -17.89 -10.94
C THR A 129 -5.56 -16.95 -11.52
N GLY A 130 -4.75 -16.35 -10.64
CA GLY A 130 -3.71 -15.39 -11.03
C GLY A 130 -4.23 -13.98 -11.34
N ALA A 131 -5.56 -13.76 -11.32
CA ALA A 131 -6.14 -12.48 -11.73
C ALA A 131 -6.46 -11.56 -10.53
N LEU A 132 -6.50 -10.25 -10.83
CA LEU A 132 -7.01 -9.19 -9.99
C LEU A 132 -8.13 -8.47 -10.74
N VAL A 133 -9.19 -8.08 -10.04
CA VAL A 133 -10.28 -7.30 -10.60
C VAL A 133 -10.55 -6.05 -9.78
N LEU A 134 -11.11 -5.02 -10.45
CA LEU A 134 -11.60 -3.81 -9.81
C LEU A 134 -13.12 -3.84 -9.79
N SER A 135 -13.74 -3.40 -8.69
CA SER A 135 -15.17 -3.12 -8.70
C SER A 135 -15.47 -1.88 -9.53
N ASP A 136 -16.72 -1.76 -9.98
CA ASP A 136 -17.23 -0.49 -10.49
C ASP A 136 -17.19 0.56 -9.37
N PRO A 137 -17.00 1.85 -9.70
CA PRO A 137 -16.97 2.91 -8.71
C PRO A 137 -18.35 3.18 -8.12
N VAL A 138 -18.42 3.34 -6.79
CA VAL A 138 -19.64 3.77 -6.08
C VAL A 138 -19.45 5.13 -5.43
N SER A 139 -20.54 5.92 -5.36
CA SER A 139 -20.52 7.21 -4.67
C SER A 139 -20.60 6.99 -3.16
N LEU A 140 -19.50 7.32 -2.49
CA LEU A 140 -19.34 7.26 -1.04
C LEU A 140 -18.31 8.31 -0.64
N ASP A 141 -18.74 9.28 0.16
CA ASP A 141 -17.82 10.26 0.75
C ASP A 141 -17.00 9.58 1.85
N VAL A 142 -15.73 9.40 1.57
CA VAL A 142 -14.76 8.74 2.47
C VAL A 142 -13.83 9.81 3.03
N PRO A 143 -13.88 10.11 4.34
CA PRO A 143 -12.89 10.99 4.94
C PRO A 143 -11.52 10.32 5.06
N PRO A 144 -10.43 11.10 5.17
CA PRO A 144 -9.13 10.55 5.54
C PRO A 144 -9.22 9.81 6.88
N PHE A 145 -8.47 8.73 7.00
CA PHE A 145 -8.41 7.88 8.21
C PHE A 145 -9.75 7.26 8.64
N ALA A 146 -10.70 7.14 7.72
CA ALA A 146 -11.92 6.39 7.96
C ALA A 146 -11.63 4.89 8.03
N ASP A 147 -12.27 4.20 8.96
CA ASP A 147 -12.34 2.75 8.93
C ASP A 147 -13.48 2.33 7.99
N LEU A 148 -13.14 1.57 6.95
CA LEU A 148 -14.08 1.00 6.01
C LEU A 148 -14.29 -0.49 6.31
N ALA A 149 -15.51 -0.96 6.11
CA ALA A 149 -15.89 -2.36 6.10
C ALA A 149 -16.15 -2.79 4.65
N VAL A 150 -15.31 -3.68 4.12
CA VAL A 150 -15.52 -4.33 2.82
C VAL A 150 -16.06 -5.73 3.09
N SER A 151 -17.30 -6.00 2.67
CA SER A 151 -17.97 -7.28 2.84
C SER A 151 -17.99 -8.04 1.53
N ILE A 152 -17.58 -9.32 1.55
CA ILE A 152 -17.50 -10.18 0.36
C ILE A 152 -18.16 -11.51 0.70
N TYR A 153 -19.24 -11.85 0.03
CA TYR A 153 -19.89 -13.17 0.13
C TYR A 153 -19.29 -14.15 -0.85
N LEU A 154 -18.91 -15.31 -0.33
CA LEU A 154 -18.26 -16.41 -1.03
C LEU A 154 -19.22 -17.62 -1.04
N PRO A 155 -20.02 -17.83 -2.13
CA PRO A 155 -21.09 -18.85 -2.15
C PRO A 155 -20.57 -20.28 -2.20
N GLY A 156 -19.41 -20.50 -2.80
CA GLY A 156 -18.79 -21.82 -2.99
C GLY A 156 -17.46 -21.97 -2.29
N ASP A 157 -16.91 -23.17 -2.38
CA ASP A 157 -15.57 -23.47 -1.87
C ASP A 157 -14.53 -22.68 -2.64
N THR A 158 -13.72 -21.89 -1.92
CA THR A 158 -12.64 -21.06 -2.50
C THR A 158 -11.34 -21.84 -2.69
N GLY A 159 -11.20 -22.98 -2.02
CA GLY A 159 -9.87 -23.54 -1.79
C GLY A 159 -9.00 -22.60 -0.94
N PRO A 160 -7.67 -22.78 -0.94
CA PRO A 160 -6.75 -21.91 -0.23
C PRO A 160 -6.85 -20.46 -0.72
N ALA A 161 -7.01 -19.52 0.22
CA ALA A 161 -7.21 -18.12 -0.07
C ALA A 161 -5.91 -17.41 -0.50
N THR A 162 -6.04 -16.50 -1.45
CA THR A 162 -5.09 -15.39 -1.58
C THR A 162 -5.28 -14.48 -0.37
N TRP A 163 -4.24 -14.20 0.40
CA TRP A 163 -4.38 -13.51 1.67
C TRP A 163 -3.20 -12.60 1.99
N HIS A 164 -3.35 -11.80 3.04
CA HIS A 164 -2.27 -11.12 3.72
C HIS A 164 -2.27 -11.60 5.18
N TRP A 165 -1.12 -12.05 5.65
CA TRP A 165 -0.99 -12.85 6.86
C TRP A 165 -1.06 -12.03 8.15
N GLU A 166 -0.38 -10.89 8.25
CA GLU A 166 -0.26 -10.09 9.47
C GLU A 166 -0.72 -8.65 9.33
N PRO A 167 -1.99 -8.39 8.99
CA PRO A 167 -2.50 -7.03 8.87
C PRO A 167 -2.64 -6.33 10.22
N ILE A 168 -2.63 -7.05 11.33
CA ILE A 168 -2.85 -6.54 12.70
C ILE A 168 -4.12 -5.67 12.77
N GLN A 169 -5.13 -6.03 11.98
CA GLN A 169 -6.43 -5.34 11.89
C GLN A 169 -7.56 -6.36 12.06
N THR A 170 -8.41 -6.15 13.06
CA THR A 170 -9.53 -7.06 13.34
C THR A 170 -10.55 -7.04 12.21
N SER A 171 -10.73 -8.17 11.56
CA SER A 171 -11.72 -8.47 10.54
C SER A 171 -12.62 -9.62 10.98
N TYR A 172 -13.65 -9.96 10.20
CA TYR A 172 -14.67 -10.91 10.64
C TYR A 172 -15.04 -11.89 9.54
N VAL A 173 -15.32 -13.14 9.97
CA VAL A 173 -15.87 -14.20 9.13
C VAL A 173 -17.25 -14.57 9.67
N SER A 174 -18.28 -14.53 8.84
CA SER A 174 -19.65 -14.87 9.23
C SER A 174 -19.84 -16.38 9.44
N PRO A 175 -20.90 -16.82 10.16
CA PRO A 175 -21.41 -18.16 9.96
C PRO A 175 -21.84 -18.36 8.50
N PRO A 176 -22.21 -19.60 8.09
CA PRO A 176 -22.70 -19.83 6.74
C PRO A 176 -23.86 -18.92 6.35
N GLY A 177 -23.77 -18.31 5.19
CA GLY A 177 -24.78 -17.40 4.63
C GLY A 177 -24.22 -16.12 4.04
N ASP A 178 -25.10 -15.43 3.31
CA ASP A 178 -24.85 -14.10 2.77
C ASP A 178 -25.28 -13.02 3.76
N PHE A 179 -24.32 -12.25 4.22
CA PHE A 179 -24.49 -11.11 5.13
C PHE A 179 -23.79 -9.86 4.60
N ALA A 180 -23.48 -9.82 3.29
CA ALA A 180 -22.70 -8.73 2.71
C ALA A 180 -23.38 -7.35 2.94
N GLY A 181 -24.69 -7.25 2.69
CA GLY A 181 -25.49 -6.04 2.92
C GLY A 181 -26.03 -5.88 4.35
N SER A 182 -25.64 -6.74 5.31
CA SER A 182 -26.16 -6.67 6.68
C SER A 182 -25.53 -5.53 7.47
N GLY A 183 -26.32 -4.79 8.26
CA GLY A 183 -25.85 -3.70 9.13
C GLY A 183 -24.84 -4.13 10.18
N ASP A 184 -24.95 -5.37 10.68
CA ASP A 184 -23.95 -6.04 11.51
C ASP A 184 -23.91 -7.53 11.15
N LEU A 185 -22.82 -8.22 11.44
CA LEU A 185 -22.73 -9.67 11.30
C LEU A 185 -23.37 -10.38 12.50
N PRO A 186 -23.88 -11.62 12.30
CA PRO A 186 -24.45 -12.41 13.37
C PRO A 186 -23.52 -12.52 14.59
N PRO A 187 -24.06 -12.69 15.83
CA PRO A 187 -23.23 -12.83 17.03
C PRO A 187 -22.24 -14.01 16.99
N SER A 188 -22.55 -15.06 16.21
CA SER A 188 -21.70 -16.24 16.01
C SER A 188 -20.55 -16.04 15.02
N LYS A 189 -20.31 -14.80 14.54
CA LYS A 189 -19.15 -14.48 13.72
C LYS A 189 -17.84 -14.76 14.44
N MET A 190 -16.81 -15.13 13.65
CA MET A 190 -15.44 -15.26 14.13
C MET A 190 -14.65 -14.00 13.83
N THR A 191 -13.65 -13.70 14.64
CA THR A 191 -12.65 -12.67 14.36
C THR A 191 -11.44 -13.29 13.66
N THR A 192 -10.78 -12.51 12.84
CA THR A 192 -9.50 -12.85 12.21
C THR A 192 -8.62 -11.59 12.16
N LEU A 193 -7.31 -11.78 12.17
CA LEU A 193 -6.33 -10.69 11.93
C LEU A 193 -5.75 -10.76 10.50
N HIS A 194 -6.45 -11.42 9.57
CA HIS A 194 -5.98 -11.58 8.19
C HIS A 194 -6.91 -10.85 7.21
N TRP A 195 -6.34 -10.40 6.10
CA TRP A 195 -7.12 -9.97 4.95
C TRP A 195 -7.11 -11.06 3.87
N PHE A 196 -8.28 -11.37 3.33
CA PHE A 196 -8.46 -12.39 2.31
C PHE A 196 -9.03 -11.76 1.05
N PHE A 197 -8.43 -12.03 -0.10
CA PHE A 197 -8.83 -11.60 -1.43
C PHE A 197 -8.86 -10.07 -1.65
N LEU A 198 -9.04 -9.26 -0.64
CA LEU A 198 -9.01 -7.79 -0.73
C LEU A 198 -7.55 -7.32 -0.76
N SER A 199 -7.16 -6.60 -1.80
CA SER A 199 -5.79 -6.11 -1.97
C SER A 199 -5.65 -4.60 -2.08
N GLY A 200 -6.77 -3.85 -2.19
CA GLY A 200 -6.71 -2.39 -2.23
C GLY A 200 -8.06 -1.72 -2.24
N VAL A 201 -8.04 -0.46 -1.87
CA VAL A 201 -9.15 0.49 -1.97
C VAL A 201 -8.62 1.75 -2.62
N ASP A 202 -9.23 2.16 -3.73
CA ASP A 202 -8.92 3.42 -4.40
C ASP A 202 -10.06 4.41 -4.20
N VAL A 203 -9.73 5.69 -4.08
CA VAL A 203 -10.68 6.80 -4.04
C VAL A 203 -10.49 7.73 -5.24
N LEU A 204 -11.55 8.37 -5.68
CA LEU A 204 -11.47 9.46 -6.65
C LEU A 204 -11.18 10.75 -5.89
N ALA A 205 -10.01 11.33 -6.11
CA ALA A 205 -9.48 12.47 -5.39
C ALA A 205 -9.02 13.57 -6.37
N ALA A 206 -8.71 14.76 -5.86
CA ALA A 206 -8.24 15.88 -6.64
C ALA A 206 -6.92 15.55 -7.39
N GLU A 207 -6.68 16.21 -8.54
CA GLU A 207 -5.56 15.94 -9.47
C GLU A 207 -4.19 15.95 -8.79
N GLU A 208 -3.98 16.79 -7.80
CA GLU A 208 -2.72 16.89 -7.05
C GLU A 208 -2.51 15.80 -6.00
N THR A 209 -3.53 15.01 -5.69
CA THR A 209 -3.44 13.94 -4.69
C THR A 209 -2.73 12.73 -5.28
N MET A 210 -1.55 12.39 -4.80
CA MET A 210 -0.75 11.25 -5.25
C MET A 210 -0.66 10.17 -4.16
N ALA A 211 -0.10 9.01 -4.49
CA ALA A 211 0.17 7.94 -3.53
C ALA A 211 1.68 7.70 -3.35
N VAL A 212 2.04 7.35 -2.12
CA VAL A 212 3.35 6.84 -1.71
C VAL A 212 3.20 5.37 -1.36
N VAL A 213 3.96 4.50 -2.00
CA VAL A 213 4.04 3.08 -1.65
C VAL A 213 5.19 2.87 -0.70
N THR A 214 4.97 2.13 0.38
CA THR A 214 6.00 1.69 1.31
C THR A 214 6.23 0.20 1.11
N LEU A 215 7.29 -0.16 0.39
CA LEU A 215 7.69 -1.53 0.09
C LEU A 215 8.67 -2.01 1.16
N GLY A 216 8.41 -3.17 1.77
CA GLY A 216 9.28 -3.67 2.83
C GLY A 216 8.83 -5.00 3.40
N ASP A 217 9.46 -5.35 4.50
CA ASP A 217 9.24 -6.57 5.28
C ASP A 217 8.34 -6.35 6.50
N SER A 218 8.50 -7.15 7.56
CA SER A 218 7.76 -7.06 8.83
C SER A 218 7.87 -5.69 9.51
N ILE A 219 8.99 -5.00 9.35
CA ILE A 219 9.20 -3.65 9.93
C ILE A 219 8.29 -2.63 9.21
N THR A 220 7.97 -2.85 7.95
CA THR A 220 7.00 -2.03 7.21
C THR A 220 5.57 -2.50 7.43
N ASP A 221 5.34 -3.80 7.52
CA ASP A 221 4.04 -4.43 7.78
C ASP A 221 3.51 -4.09 9.18
N GLY A 222 4.39 -3.99 10.17
CA GLY A 222 4.08 -3.52 11.53
C GLY A 222 4.07 -4.59 12.59
N GLU A 223 4.97 -5.56 12.48
CA GLU A 223 5.14 -6.63 13.47
C GLU A 223 5.18 -6.13 14.92
N LEU A 224 4.68 -6.93 15.86
CA LEU A 224 4.59 -6.68 17.30
C LEU A 224 3.67 -5.51 17.72
N LEU A 225 2.94 -4.87 16.83
CA LEU A 225 1.97 -3.86 17.20
C LEU A 225 0.69 -4.45 17.79
N THR A 226 0.02 -3.66 18.62
CA THR A 226 -1.31 -4.02 19.13
C THR A 226 -2.33 -4.02 17.98
N PRO A 227 -3.17 -5.06 17.85
CA PRO A 227 -4.24 -5.06 16.86
C PRO A 227 -5.09 -3.79 16.89
N ASP A 228 -5.46 -3.29 15.73
CA ASP A 228 -6.28 -2.09 15.51
C ASP A 228 -5.63 -0.75 15.93
N SER A 229 -4.36 -0.73 16.38
CA SER A 229 -3.72 0.52 16.80
C SER A 229 -3.42 1.47 15.62
N ASN A 230 -3.12 0.94 14.45
CA ASN A 230 -2.68 1.70 13.27
C ASN A 230 -1.50 2.63 13.62
N ASP A 231 -0.45 2.03 14.18
CA ASP A 231 0.76 2.70 14.66
C ASP A 231 2.02 2.21 13.95
N ARG A 232 1.90 1.72 12.71
CA ARG A 232 3.01 1.44 11.80
C ARG A 232 3.69 2.74 11.38
N TRP A 233 4.96 2.69 10.99
CA TRP A 233 5.59 3.90 10.46
C TRP A 233 4.90 4.45 9.19
N PRO A 234 4.32 3.63 8.27
CA PRO A 234 3.49 4.16 7.18
C PRO A 234 2.22 4.85 7.65
N ASP A 235 1.57 4.37 8.75
CA ASP A 235 0.38 5.01 9.32
C ASP A 235 0.73 6.39 9.91
N PHE A 236 1.87 6.51 10.60
CA PHE A 236 2.37 7.80 11.09
C PHE A 236 2.76 8.73 9.95
N LEU A 237 3.41 8.21 8.89
CA LEU A 237 3.72 8.99 7.69
C LEU A 237 2.45 9.55 7.05
N ALA A 238 1.39 8.73 6.91
CA ALA A 238 0.12 9.18 6.38
C ALA A 238 -0.47 10.34 7.20
N LYS A 239 -0.46 10.22 8.54
CA LYS A 239 -0.93 11.28 9.44
C LYS A 239 -0.12 12.58 9.25
N ARG A 240 1.21 12.49 9.06
CA ARG A 240 2.10 13.63 8.83
C ARG A 240 1.86 14.27 7.46
N LEU A 241 1.74 13.47 6.39
CA LEU A 241 1.49 13.97 5.04
C LEU A 241 0.11 14.63 4.93
N GLN A 242 -0.92 14.08 5.58
CA GLN A 242 -2.25 14.69 5.62
C GLN A 242 -2.25 16.07 6.32
N ALA A 243 -1.38 16.25 7.31
CA ALA A 243 -1.24 17.52 8.03
C ALA A 243 -0.29 18.52 7.32
N TRP A 244 0.46 18.07 6.31
CA TRP A 244 1.47 18.87 5.64
C TRP A 244 0.86 19.70 4.51
N ARG A 245 0.83 21.03 4.65
CA ARG A 245 0.51 22.04 3.61
C ARG A 245 -0.71 21.77 2.70
N GLY A 246 -1.58 20.84 3.07
CA GLY A 246 -2.77 20.50 2.28
C GLY A 246 -2.54 19.57 1.09
N ASP A 247 -1.30 19.14 0.83
CA ASP A 247 -0.97 18.18 -0.24
C ASP A 247 -1.08 16.74 0.27
N ALA A 248 -2.31 16.33 0.60
CA ALA A 248 -2.58 14.99 1.08
C ALA A 248 -2.09 13.92 0.09
N LYS A 249 -1.42 12.90 0.61
CA LYS A 249 -0.98 11.75 -0.19
C LYS A 249 -1.49 10.45 0.40
N GLY A 250 -1.94 9.55 -0.47
CA GLY A 250 -2.20 8.16 -0.09
C GLY A 250 -0.91 7.50 0.38
N VAL A 251 -0.98 6.72 1.45
CA VAL A 251 0.15 5.87 1.87
C VAL A 251 -0.32 4.42 1.81
N LEU A 252 0.38 3.63 1.00
CA LEU A 252 0.03 2.26 0.64
C LEU A 252 1.07 1.32 1.21
N ASN A 253 0.71 0.62 2.28
CA ASN A 253 1.61 -0.33 2.92
C ASN A 253 1.67 -1.63 2.12
N GLN A 254 2.86 -1.95 1.60
CA GLN A 254 3.19 -3.16 0.87
C GLN A 254 4.29 -3.96 1.60
N GLY A 255 4.27 -3.92 2.94
CA GLY A 255 5.06 -4.78 3.78
C GLY A 255 4.59 -6.24 3.69
N ILE A 256 5.48 -7.17 3.88
CA ILE A 256 5.21 -8.60 4.08
C ILE A 256 6.19 -9.10 5.14
N SER A 257 5.70 -9.62 6.28
CA SER A 257 6.57 -10.20 7.30
C SER A 257 7.48 -11.27 6.72
N GLY A 258 8.80 -11.18 6.99
CA GLY A 258 9.81 -12.10 6.49
C GLY A 258 10.17 -11.94 5.01
N ASN A 259 9.74 -10.85 4.35
CA ASN A 259 10.04 -10.63 2.93
C ASN A 259 11.53 -10.37 2.68
N GLN A 260 11.98 -10.72 1.50
CA GLN A 260 13.34 -10.58 1.01
C GLN A 260 13.36 -9.82 -0.30
N VAL A 261 14.49 -9.18 -0.60
CA VAL A 261 14.72 -8.57 -1.92
C VAL A 261 14.80 -9.65 -3.02
N LEU A 262 15.51 -10.75 -2.74
CA LEU A 262 15.97 -11.70 -3.76
C LEU A 262 15.15 -13.00 -3.83
N ASN A 263 14.71 -13.52 -2.68
CA ASN A 263 14.15 -14.87 -2.61
C ASN A 263 12.70 -14.88 -2.16
N ASP A 264 11.92 -15.79 -2.73
CA ASP A 264 10.57 -16.11 -2.25
C ASP A 264 10.67 -16.99 -1.00
N LEU A 265 9.86 -16.69 0.02
CA LEU A 265 9.63 -17.57 1.17
C LEU A 265 8.28 -17.24 1.80
N TYR A 266 8.21 -16.20 2.65
CA TYR A 266 6.97 -15.74 3.29
C TYR A 266 6.01 -15.03 2.32
N GLY A 267 6.54 -14.56 1.22
CA GLY A 267 5.84 -14.02 0.06
C GLY A 267 6.77 -14.07 -1.15
N GLN A 268 6.32 -13.56 -2.27
CA GLN A 268 7.19 -13.33 -3.41
C GLN A 268 8.23 -12.27 -3.05
N SER A 269 9.46 -12.44 -3.53
CA SER A 269 10.54 -11.46 -3.33
C SER A 269 10.14 -10.06 -3.81
N ALA A 270 10.76 -9.02 -3.25
CA ALA A 270 10.51 -7.65 -3.67
C ALA A 270 10.70 -7.48 -5.18
N LEU A 271 11.71 -8.14 -5.75
CA LEU A 271 11.93 -8.16 -7.20
C LEU A 271 10.76 -8.76 -7.98
N ALA A 272 10.17 -9.85 -7.50
CA ALA A 272 9.07 -10.54 -8.19
C ALA A 272 7.74 -9.78 -8.07
N ARG A 273 7.47 -9.14 -6.93
CA ARG A 273 6.18 -8.48 -6.63
C ARG A 273 6.12 -7.00 -6.99
N PHE A 274 7.22 -6.38 -7.37
CA PHE A 274 7.35 -4.93 -7.57
C PHE A 274 6.31 -4.36 -8.55
N ASP A 275 6.07 -5.04 -9.67
CA ASP A 275 5.08 -4.57 -10.66
C ASP A 275 3.66 -4.58 -10.11
N ARG A 276 3.28 -5.63 -9.39
CA ARG A 276 1.94 -5.77 -8.79
C ARG A 276 1.75 -4.82 -7.63
N ASP A 277 2.71 -4.78 -6.71
CA ASP A 277 2.55 -4.14 -5.40
C ASP A 277 2.96 -2.67 -5.41
N VAL A 278 3.76 -2.24 -6.39
CA VAL A 278 4.22 -0.85 -6.50
C VAL A 278 3.69 -0.20 -7.79
N LEU A 279 4.13 -0.68 -8.96
CA LEU A 279 3.86 -0.03 -10.23
C LEU A 279 2.38 -0.08 -10.64
N GLY A 280 1.64 -1.08 -10.14
CA GLY A 280 0.20 -1.26 -10.37
C GLY A 280 -0.71 -0.45 -9.44
N GLN A 281 -0.18 0.33 -8.51
CA GLN A 281 -0.99 1.11 -7.57
C GLN A 281 -1.53 2.39 -8.22
N ALA A 282 -2.77 2.75 -7.88
CA ALA A 282 -3.41 3.93 -8.44
C ALA A 282 -2.78 5.22 -7.89
N GLY A 283 -2.41 6.12 -8.79
CA GLY A 283 -1.85 7.44 -8.44
C GLY A 283 -0.48 7.39 -7.78
N VAL A 284 0.26 6.26 -7.85
CA VAL A 284 1.60 6.16 -7.27
C VAL A 284 2.55 7.16 -7.93
N SER A 285 3.30 7.88 -7.11
CA SER A 285 4.35 8.82 -7.54
C SER A 285 5.68 8.57 -6.82
N HIS A 286 5.62 8.00 -5.62
CA HIS A 286 6.78 7.80 -4.77
C HIS A 286 6.80 6.39 -4.19
N VAL A 287 8.00 5.85 -3.99
CA VAL A 287 8.23 4.57 -3.34
C VAL A 287 9.26 4.76 -2.24
N ILE A 288 9.00 4.23 -1.05
CA ILE A 288 10.00 4.07 0.01
C ILE A 288 10.30 2.58 0.13
N VAL A 289 11.56 2.20 0.04
CA VAL A 289 12.02 0.81 0.16
C VAL A 289 12.76 0.64 1.49
N LEU A 290 12.26 -0.25 2.34
CA LEU A 290 12.95 -0.71 3.56
C LEU A 290 12.92 -2.24 3.51
N GLU A 291 13.95 -2.84 2.93
CA GLU A 291 13.99 -4.27 2.62
C GLU A 291 15.44 -4.77 2.62
N GLY A 292 15.67 -6.04 2.97
CA GLY A 292 16.97 -6.69 2.86
C GLY A 292 17.50 -7.31 4.15
N ILE A 293 16.92 -6.99 5.33
CA ILE A 293 17.37 -7.58 6.59
C ILE A 293 17.14 -9.10 6.61
N ASN A 294 16.06 -9.56 5.94
CA ASN A 294 15.71 -10.97 5.84
C ASN A 294 16.57 -11.73 4.81
N ASP A 295 17.11 -11.07 3.80
CA ASP A 295 18.11 -11.68 2.90
C ASP A 295 19.37 -12.07 3.67
N ILE A 296 19.69 -11.33 4.75
CA ILE A 296 20.82 -11.62 5.63
C ILE A 296 20.45 -12.69 6.67
N GLY A 297 19.29 -12.57 7.34
CA GLY A 297 18.92 -13.39 8.50
C GLY A 297 18.29 -14.74 8.18
N ILE A 298 17.41 -14.81 7.18
CA ILE A 298 16.62 -16.02 6.87
C ILE A 298 17.45 -17.25 6.50
N PRO A 299 18.54 -17.18 5.74
CA PRO A 299 19.35 -18.37 5.47
C PRO A 299 19.81 -19.09 6.74
N GLY A 300 20.25 -18.32 7.75
CA GLY A 300 20.62 -18.87 9.05
C GLY A 300 19.42 -19.36 9.86
N TYR A 301 18.28 -18.67 9.80
CA TYR A 301 17.06 -19.06 10.46
C TYR A 301 16.49 -20.37 9.94
N ILE A 302 16.44 -20.55 8.62
CA ILE A 302 16.04 -21.84 8.00
C ILE A 302 16.94 -22.97 8.49
N ALA A 303 18.25 -22.75 8.45
CA ALA A 303 19.22 -23.78 8.85
C ALA A 303 19.12 -24.16 10.34
N GLY A 304 18.74 -23.20 11.21
CA GLY A 304 18.68 -23.38 12.66
C GLY A 304 17.32 -23.76 13.22
N ALA A 305 16.23 -23.29 12.62
CA ALA A 305 14.90 -23.33 13.24
C ALA A 305 13.79 -23.97 12.37
N LEU A 306 13.91 -23.96 11.06
CA LEU A 306 12.85 -24.42 10.14
C LEU A 306 13.16 -25.77 9.51
N ALA A 307 12.92 -26.84 10.27
CA ALA A 307 13.11 -28.22 9.78
C ALA A 307 12.17 -28.50 8.57
N GLY A 308 12.74 -29.06 7.50
CA GLY A 308 11.98 -29.45 6.30
C GLY A 308 11.84 -28.39 5.23
N ILE A 309 12.29 -27.16 5.46
CA ILE A 309 12.40 -26.13 4.43
C ILE A 309 13.76 -26.27 3.73
N PRO A 310 13.79 -26.27 2.39
CA PRO A 310 15.05 -26.31 1.68
C PRO A 310 15.96 -25.14 2.08
N PRO A 311 17.27 -25.38 2.28
CA PRO A 311 18.22 -24.30 2.56
C PRO A 311 18.17 -23.24 1.47
N GLN A 312 18.15 -21.96 1.88
CA GLN A 312 18.39 -20.86 0.95
C GLN A 312 19.89 -20.59 0.86
N PRO A 313 20.42 -20.31 -0.35
CA PRO A 313 21.80 -19.85 -0.46
C PRO A 313 21.95 -18.51 0.25
N PRO A 314 23.04 -18.29 1.00
CA PRO A 314 23.31 -16.97 1.57
C PRO A 314 23.45 -15.93 0.45
N ALA A 315 22.75 -14.81 0.56
CA ALA A 315 22.94 -13.68 -0.30
C ALA A 315 24.22 -12.92 0.11
N SER A 316 24.97 -12.41 -0.85
CA SER A 316 26.05 -11.46 -0.57
C SER A 316 25.51 -10.03 -0.46
N THR A 317 26.27 -9.13 0.16
CA THR A 317 25.99 -7.70 0.13
C THR A 317 25.78 -7.17 -1.29
N ASP A 318 26.63 -7.60 -2.22
CA ASP A 318 26.57 -7.15 -3.62
C ASP A 318 25.32 -7.66 -4.33
N ASP A 319 24.84 -8.88 -4.03
CA ASP A 319 23.57 -9.42 -4.57
C ASP A 319 22.37 -8.60 -4.11
N ILE A 320 22.32 -8.27 -2.81
CA ILE A 320 21.24 -7.46 -2.24
C ILE A 320 21.24 -6.05 -2.86
N ILE A 321 22.41 -5.41 -2.95
CA ILE A 321 22.58 -4.11 -3.61
C ILE A 321 22.16 -4.19 -5.09
N ALA A 322 22.53 -5.25 -5.80
CA ALA A 322 22.09 -5.44 -7.19
C ALA A 322 20.58 -5.56 -7.29
N GLY A 323 19.92 -6.22 -6.34
CA GLY A 323 18.46 -6.26 -6.23
C GLY A 323 17.85 -4.86 -6.07
N HIS A 324 18.37 -4.06 -5.15
CA HIS A 324 17.93 -2.67 -4.97
C HIS A 324 18.09 -1.83 -6.26
N ARG A 325 19.21 -1.99 -6.99
CA ARG A 325 19.42 -1.31 -8.28
C ARG A 325 18.35 -1.67 -9.32
N GLN A 326 17.89 -2.93 -9.33
CA GLN A 326 16.77 -3.34 -10.21
C GLN A 326 15.46 -2.66 -9.82
N LEU A 327 15.16 -2.53 -8.52
CA LEU A 327 13.96 -1.80 -8.05
C LEU A 327 14.05 -0.32 -8.46
N ILE A 328 15.21 0.32 -8.27
CA ILE A 328 15.46 1.71 -8.67
C ILE A 328 15.25 1.89 -10.18
N THR A 329 15.89 1.06 -10.99
CA THR A 329 15.76 1.14 -12.45
C THR A 329 14.29 1.04 -12.88
N ARG A 330 13.54 0.06 -12.34
CA ARG A 330 12.14 -0.18 -12.70
C ARG A 330 11.21 0.95 -12.23
N ALA A 331 11.49 1.56 -11.07
CA ALA A 331 10.77 2.76 -10.61
C ALA A 331 10.99 3.94 -11.58
N HIS A 332 12.24 4.21 -11.93
CA HIS A 332 12.60 5.28 -12.86
C HIS A 332 12.02 5.08 -14.26
N GLU A 333 11.94 3.86 -14.78
CA GLU A 333 11.27 3.57 -16.06
C GLU A 333 9.78 3.94 -16.07
N ARG A 334 9.18 4.08 -14.90
CA ARG A 334 7.78 4.51 -14.71
C ARG A 334 7.65 5.96 -14.23
N GLY A 335 8.76 6.68 -14.15
CA GLY A 335 8.79 8.08 -13.71
C GLY A 335 8.52 8.24 -12.20
N LEU A 336 8.64 7.16 -11.41
CA LEU A 336 8.48 7.23 -9.96
C LEU A 336 9.77 7.69 -9.31
N ARG A 337 9.63 8.44 -8.21
CA ARG A 337 10.74 8.71 -7.30
C ARG A 337 10.85 7.57 -6.30
N ILE A 338 12.06 7.08 -6.05
CA ILE A 338 12.31 5.97 -5.15
C ILE A 338 13.32 6.35 -4.06
N PHE A 339 12.95 6.15 -2.81
CA PHE A 339 13.74 6.50 -1.64
C PHE A 339 14.21 5.24 -0.91
N GLY A 340 15.50 5.20 -0.56
CA GLY A 340 16.08 4.09 0.20
C GLY A 340 16.03 4.36 1.70
N GLY A 341 15.44 3.43 2.47
CA GLY A 341 15.50 3.39 3.91
C GLY A 341 16.67 2.53 4.40
N THR A 342 17.48 3.02 5.35
CA THR A 342 18.53 2.19 5.97
C THR A 342 17.94 1.09 6.83
N LEU A 343 18.53 -0.11 6.79
CA LEU A 343 18.14 -1.26 7.60
C LEU A 343 18.37 -0.94 9.08
N THR A 344 17.35 -1.18 9.91
CA THR A 344 17.37 -0.90 11.34
C THR A 344 18.37 -1.77 12.10
N PRO A 345 18.80 -1.40 13.32
CA PRO A 345 19.63 -2.25 14.16
C PRO A 345 18.96 -3.58 14.48
N TRP A 346 19.76 -4.61 14.77
CA TRP A 346 19.20 -5.96 14.99
C TRP A 346 20.01 -6.88 15.94
N ILE A 347 21.11 -6.41 16.52
CA ILE A 347 21.91 -7.23 17.44
C ILE A 347 21.13 -7.55 18.71
N GLY A 348 21.00 -8.83 19.02
CA GLY A 348 20.18 -9.39 20.09
C GLY A 348 19.02 -10.24 19.54
N SER A 349 18.60 -10.02 18.31
CA SER A 349 17.47 -10.75 17.70
C SER A 349 17.71 -12.25 17.52
N GLY A 350 18.97 -12.68 17.53
CA GLY A 350 19.32 -14.11 17.46
C GLY A 350 18.82 -14.95 18.63
N ASP A 351 18.47 -14.33 19.78
CA ASP A 351 17.85 -15.01 20.91
C ASP A 351 16.40 -15.44 20.60
N PHE A 352 15.74 -14.77 19.68
CA PHE A 352 14.38 -15.03 19.22
C PHE A 352 14.34 -15.73 17.84
N TYR A 353 15.24 -15.31 16.96
CA TYR A 353 15.35 -15.78 15.57
C TYR A 353 16.76 -16.30 15.30
N PRO A 354 17.05 -17.61 15.55
CA PRO A 354 18.36 -18.19 15.32
C PRO A 354 18.88 -17.90 13.92
N GLY A 355 20.07 -17.30 13.82
CA GLY A 355 20.67 -16.86 12.55
C GLY A 355 20.52 -15.36 12.24
N TYR A 356 19.67 -14.64 12.98
CA TYR A 356 19.61 -13.18 12.95
C TYR A 356 20.62 -12.58 13.93
N GLY A 357 20.94 -11.31 13.77
CA GLY A 357 21.80 -10.54 14.68
C GLY A 357 23.21 -11.08 14.83
N THR A 358 23.73 -11.78 13.82
CA THR A 358 25.11 -12.30 13.85
C THR A 358 26.11 -11.18 13.57
N PRO A 359 27.39 -11.30 14.09
CA PRO A 359 28.43 -10.31 13.78
C PRO A 359 28.71 -10.16 12.28
N GLU A 360 28.69 -11.27 11.53
CA GLU A 360 28.88 -11.28 10.07
C GLU A 360 27.72 -10.60 9.35
N GLY A 361 26.48 -10.86 9.79
CA GLY A 361 25.29 -10.22 9.27
C GLY A 361 25.28 -8.72 9.56
N GLU A 362 25.79 -8.29 10.74
CA GLU A 362 25.90 -6.86 11.07
C GLU A 362 26.90 -6.14 10.14
N ILE A 363 27.99 -6.76 9.77
CA ILE A 363 28.91 -6.22 8.77
C ILE A 363 28.20 -6.01 7.44
N MET A 364 27.39 -6.98 7.01
CA MET A 364 26.61 -6.87 5.77
C MET A 364 25.58 -5.75 5.86
N ARG A 365 24.81 -5.67 6.97
CA ARG A 365 23.80 -4.62 7.20
C ARG A 365 24.44 -3.23 7.11
N GLN A 366 25.59 -3.03 7.79
CA GLN A 366 26.30 -1.76 7.75
C GLN A 366 26.82 -1.43 6.34
N ALA A 367 27.30 -2.41 5.59
CA ALA A 367 27.76 -2.19 4.22
C ALA A 367 26.60 -1.80 3.27
N ILE A 368 25.43 -2.43 3.43
CA ILE A 368 24.22 -2.05 2.68
C ILE A 368 23.79 -0.64 3.07
N ASN A 369 23.74 -0.32 4.37
CA ASN A 369 23.38 1.02 4.84
C ASN A 369 24.35 2.09 4.34
N ALA A 370 25.66 1.81 4.35
CA ALA A 370 26.66 2.71 3.80
C ALA A 370 26.43 2.97 2.29
N TRP A 371 26.09 1.92 1.51
CA TRP A 371 25.74 2.07 0.11
C TRP A 371 24.46 2.91 -0.07
N ILE A 372 23.37 2.63 0.68
CA ILE A 372 22.13 3.40 0.64
C ILE A 372 22.43 4.90 0.87
N LEU A 373 23.22 5.21 1.91
CA LEU A 373 23.50 6.60 2.31
C LEU A 373 24.43 7.34 1.36
N THR A 374 25.36 6.65 0.67
CA THR A 374 26.47 7.33 -0.02
C THR A 374 26.56 7.11 -1.52
N SER A 375 25.85 6.13 -2.08
CA SER A 375 25.94 5.82 -3.52
C SER A 375 25.32 6.90 -4.42
N GLY A 376 24.30 7.61 -3.93
CA GLY A 376 23.53 8.55 -4.74
C GLY A 376 22.64 7.88 -5.81
N GLU A 377 22.42 6.55 -5.71
CA GLU A 377 21.61 5.81 -6.68
C GLU A 377 20.09 5.95 -6.40
N TYR A 378 19.68 6.12 -5.14
CA TYR A 378 18.33 6.50 -4.76
C TYR A 378 18.08 8.00 -4.97
N ASP A 379 16.85 8.41 -5.30
CA ASP A 379 16.47 9.83 -5.43
C ASP A 379 16.57 10.59 -4.10
N ALA A 380 16.41 9.87 -2.98
CA ALA A 380 16.67 10.34 -1.63
C ALA A 380 16.88 9.16 -0.69
N VAL A 381 17.40 9.44 0.50
CA VAL A 381 17.62 8.44 1.54
C VAL A 381 16.93 8.84 2.84
N ILE A 382 16.47 7.83 3.58
CA ILE A 382 15.85 7.98 4.89
C ILE A 382 16.67 7.13 5.87
N ASP A 383 17.32 7.78 6.81
CA ASP A 383 18.18 7.07 7.78
C ASP A 383 17.34 6.55 8.96
N PHE A 384 16.61 5.45 8.72
CA PHE A 384 15.84 4.77 9.76
C PHE A 384 16.74 4.16 10.84
N ASP A 385 17.95 3.70 10.48
CA ASP A 385 18.94 3.21 11.44
C ASP A 385 19.27 4.30 12.48
N ALA A 386 19.63 5.49 12.02
CA ALA A 386 19.93 6.61 12.91
C ALA A 386 18.73 7.03 13.76
N ALA A 387 17.51 6.87 13.25
CA ALA A 387 16.29 7.26 13.96
C ALA A 387 16.00 6.39 15.20
N VAL A 388 16.42 5.13 15.19
CA VAL A 388 16.02 4.15 16.23
C VAL A 388 17.19 3.49 16.96
N ARG A 389 18.43 3.67 16.49
CA ARG A 389 19.61 3.05 17.13
C ARG A 389 19.94 3.67 18.48
N ASP A 390 20.53 2.86 19.35
CA ASP A 390 21.18 3.33 20.58
C ASP A 390 22.48 4.08 20.22
N PRO A 391 22.66 5.33 20.63
CA PRO A 391 23.88 6.08 20.33
C PRO A 391 25.16 5.50 21.00
N GLU A 392 25.03 4.74 22.09
CA GLU A 392 26.15 4.08 22.77
C GLU A 392 26.43 2.67 22.15
N HIS A 393 25.40 2.03 21.57
CA HIS A 393 25.44 0.72 20.95
C HIS A 393 24.73 0.74 19.60
N PRO A 394 25.32 1.33 18.54
CA PRO A 394 24.64 1.61 17.28
C PRO A 394 24.12 0.37 16.53
N GLU A 395 24.60 -0.80 16.89
CA GLU A 395 24.15 -2.09 16.35
C GLU A 395 22.83 -2.59 17.00
N ARG A 396 22.32 -1.86 18.02
CA ARG A 396 21.11 -2.18 18.79
C ARG A 396 20.08 -1.06 18.71
N PHE A 397 18.81 -1.43 18.89
CA PHE A 397 17.77 -0.42 19.14
C PHE A 397 18.02 0.33 20.45
N LEU A 398 17.69 1.62 20.46
CA LEU A 398 17.48 2.34 21.71
C LEU A 398 16.39 1.60 22.51
N PRO A 399 16.56 1.30 23.81
CA PRO A 399 15.61 0.46 24.56
C PRO A 399 14.15 0.92 24.50
N ALA A 400 13.88 2.22 24.38
CA ALA A 400 12.53 2.76 24.23
C ALA A 400 11.90 2.48 22.87
N TYR A 401 12.70 2.16 21.86
CA TYR A 401 12.27 1.92 20.48
C TYR A 401 12.27 0.44 20.10
N ASP A 402 12.76 -0.43 20.96
CA ASP A 402 12.78 -1.88 20.80
C ASP A 402 11.40 -2.48 21.11
N GLY A 403 10.87 -3.30 20.24
CA GLY A 403 9.63 -4.05 20.45
C GLY A 403 9.75 -5.20 21.44
N GLY A 404 10.99 -5.57 21.81
CA GLY A 404 11.31 -6.59 22.80
C GLY A 404 11.92 -7.87 22.21
N ASP A 405 12.04 -7.96 20.89
CA ASP A 405 12.71 -9.06 20.19
C ASP A 405 14.00 -8.64 19.48
N HIS A 406 14.40 -7.39 19.65
CA HIS A 406 15.62 -6.78 19.10
C HIS A 406 15.71 -6.76 17.57
N LEU A 407 14.57 -6.96 16.87
CA LEU A 407 14.44 -6.92 15.41
C LEU A 407 13.37 -5.91 14.99
N HIS A 408 12.23 -5.90 15.70
CA HIS A 408 11.09 -5.08 15.36
C HIS A 408 10.96 -3.88 16.29
N PRO A 409 10.65 -2.68 15.74
CA PRO A 409 10.43 -1.49 16.56
C PRO A 409 9.19 -1.60 17.45
N SER A 410 9.22 -0.96 18.61
CA SER A 410 8.01 -0.63 19.38
C SER A 410 7.17 0.42 18.65
N ALA A 411 5.93 0.68 19.09
CA ALA A 411 5.11 1.77 18.56
C ALA A 411 5.83 3.14 18.60
N ALA A 412 6.65 3.37 19.65
CA ALA A 412 7.49 4.57 19.74
C ALA A 412 8.61 4.56 18.70
N GLY A 413 9.22 3.41 18.42
CA GLY A 413 10.22 3.22 17.38
C GLY A 413 9.64 3.45 15.99
N TYR A 414 8.49 2.88 15.68
CA TYR A 414 7.78 3.13 14.40
C TYR A 414 7.45 4.61 14.22
N ARG A 415 7.06 5.29 15.29
CA ARG A 415 6.85 6.73 15.24
C ARG A 415 8.14 7.50 14.97
N ALA A 416 9.25 7.16 15.64
CA ALA A 416 10.54 7.78 15.41
C ALA A 416 11.01 7.59 13.95
N MET A 417 10.81 6.41 13.37
CA MET A 417 11.07 6.14 11.94
C MET A 417 10.27 7.11 11.06
N ALA A 418 8.96 7.20 11.27
CA ALA A 418 8.13 8.11 10.50
C ALA A 418 8.56 9.58 10.68
N ASP A 419 8.92 9.99 11.88
CA ASP A 419 9.33 11.37 12.19
C ASP A 419 10.67 11.74 11.53
N ALA A 420 11.53 10.76 11.24
CA ALA A 420 12.79 10.96 10.51
C ALA A 420 12.59 11.27 9.01
N ILE A 421 11.41 11.01 8.46
CA ILE A 421 11.13 11.26 7.05
C ILE A 421 10.94 12.77 6.81
N ASP A 422 11.79 13.37 5.98
CA ASP A 422 11.62 14.75 5.55
C ASP A 422 10.48 14.88 4.55
N LEU A 423 9.39 15.53 4.95
CA LEU A 423 8.20 15.65 4.10
C LEU A 423 8.42 16.49 2.84
N ARG A 424 9.48 17.30 2.78
CA ARG A 424 9.87 18.04 1.57
C ARG A 424 10.27 17.12 0.41
N LEU A 425 10.61 15.86 0.70
CA LEU A 425 10.89 14.84 -0.31
C LEU A 425 9.68 14.56 -1.22
N PHE A 426 8.47 14.85 -0.75
CA PHE A 426 7.23 14.61 -1.48
C PHE A 426 6.68 15.86 -2.18
N GLU A 427 7.39 16.99 -2.11
CA GLU A 427 7.03 18.18 -2.85
C GLU A 427 7.40 18.00 -4.33
N GLU A 428 6.54 18.46 -5.25
CA GLU A 428 6.85 18.50 -6.66
C GLU A 428 7.90 19.58 -6.94
N ALA A 429 8.92 19.25 -7.73
CA ALA A 429 9.93 20.22 -8.12
C ALA A 429 9.26 21.31 -8.97
N GLY A 430 9.05 22.49 -8.37
CA GLY A 430 8.60 23.69 -9.12
C GLY A 430 7.27 24.30 -8.70
N ARG A 431 6.70 23.94 -7.55
CA ARG A 431 5.59 24.69 -6.94
C ARG A 431 6.05 25.61 -5.83
#